data_2a11a432cebefab87cc30aeca53e7d16
#
_entry.id   2a11a432cebefab87cc30aeca53e7d16
#
_cell.length_a   1.000
_cell.length_b   1.000
_cell.length_c   1.000
_cell.angle_alpha   90.00
_cell.angle_beta   90.00
_cell.angle_gamma   90.00
#
_symmetry.space_group_name_H-M   'P 1'
#
loop_
_entity.id
_entity.type
_entity.pdbx_description
1 polymer ?
#
loop_
_entity_poly.entity_id
_entity_poly.type
_entity_poly.pdbx_seq_one_letter_code
_entity_poly.pdbx_strand_id
1 'polypeptide(L)'
;MSASAVVLLNRLLAKARFRHLQVLVRLAEIGSVKRTAESIGMTQPAVTQLLADLESLLEVSLFYRHARGVMPTPACQDLLPMARQSLAGLSATAEAVVERATSGQGLVRIWGSTAAINGLLVRAVPQFNRRQPDIQLHVREAEVHPLFRAIAQQEVDIGLCRQVAVLPEGWSFTPLLADAFVVACAPHHPLARKRRVRWRDLADATWLITPIDSAARHKLDELGARFGKPMRQSQVITRISSMTWAMLQEQPLLTLVPASVFRQLQAAGQLVVLPLDETIPYDPLGMLLPRDVRPATQRFADYLLDYCQ
;
A
#
# COMPACT_ATOMS: atom_id res chain seq x y z
N MET A 1 -20.82 29.72 27.55
CA MET A 1 -20.32 28.54 28.25
C MET A 1 -20.11 27.46 27.17
N SER A 2 -18.87 27.14 26.89
CA SER A 2 -18.54 26.10 25.88
C SER A 2 -19.01 24.74 26.38
N ALA A 3 -19.76 24.00 25.59
CA ALA A 3 -20.18 22.65 25.97
C ALA A 3 -18.95 21.77 26.16
N SER A 4 -18.96 20.89 27.18
CA SER A 4 -17.84 19.97 27.36
C SER A 4 -17.74 18.99 26.17
N ALA A 5 -16.54 18.50 25.83
CA ALA A 5 -16.32 17.56 24.73
C ALA A 5 -17.23 16.32 24.81
N VAL A 6 -17.54 15.85 26.04
CA VAL A 6 -18.44 14.72 26.30
C VAL A 6 -19.90 15.06 25.89
N VAL A 7 -20.37 16.25 26.21
CA VAL A 7 -21.72 16.70 25.82
C VAL A 7 -21.84 16.82 24.31
N LEU A 8 -20.81 17.37 23.66
CA LEU A 8 -20.76 17.52 22.20
C LEU A 8 -20.74 16.15 21.51
N LEU A 9 -19.93 15.21 21.99
CA LEU A 9 -19.87 13.83 21.47
C LEU A 9 -21.22 13.15 21.58
N ASN A 10 -21.90 13.22 22.74
CA ASN A 10 -23.20 12.60 22.92
C ASN A 10 -24.28 13.21 21.98
N ARG A 11 -24.24 14.53 21.73
CA ARG A 11 -25.14 15.19 20.76
C ARG A 11 -24.89 14.67 19.35
N LEU A 12 -23.63 14.57 18.94
CA LEU A 12 -23.27 14.04 17.62
C LEU A 12 -23.74 12.58 17.46
N LEU A 13 -23.45 11.73 18.44
CA LEU A 13 -23.88 10.32 18.40
C LEU A 13 -25.41 10.15 18.34
N ALA A 14 -26.14 11.02 19.02
CA ALA A 14 -27.62 10.94 19.05
C ALA A 14 -28.30 11.50 17.79
N LYS A 15 -27.71 12.51 17.12
CA LYS A 15 -28.42 13.27 16.08
C LYS A 15 -27.67 13.38 14.75
N ALA A 16 -26.34 13.21 14.70
CA ALA A 16 -25.62 13.28 13.46
C ALA A 16 -25.87 12.03 12.60
N ARG A 17 -25.93 12.24 11.29
CA ARG A 17 -26.09 11.18 10.27
C ARG A 17 -24.91 11.22 9.31
N PHE A 18 -24.59 10.12 8.66
CA PHE A 18 -23.55 10.08 7.62
C PHE A 18 -23.77 11.10 6.49
N ARG A 19 -25.04 11.47 6.22
CA ARG A 19 -25.37 12.54 5.25
C ARG A 19 -24.81 13.90 5.65
N HIS A 20 -24.74 14.23 6.93
CA HIS A 20 -24.10 15.47 7.38
C HIS A 20 -22.60 15.48 7.04
N LEU A 21 -21.91 14.36 7.27
CA LEU A 21 -20.50 14.23 6.92
C LEU A 21 -20.29 14.26 5.41
N GLN A 22 -21.18 13.67 4.63
CA GLN A 22 -21.13 13.70 3.16
C GLN A 22 -21.29 15.13 2.63
N VAL A 23 -22.27 15.87 3.14
CA VAL A 23 -22.47 17.28 2.78
C VAL A 23 -21.24 18.11 3.16
N LEU A 24 -20.72 17.94 4.38
CA LEU A 24 -19.54 18.65 4.87
C LEU A 24 -18.33 18.46 3.93
N VAL A 25 -17.99 17.20 3.62
CA VAL A 25 -16.83 16.89 2.79
C VAL A 25 -17.02 17.40 1.36
N ARG A 26 -18.17 17.14 0.75
CA ARG A 26 -18.44 17.57 -0.63
C ARG A 26 -18.52 19.09 -0.78
N LEU A 27 -19.11 19.77 0.21
CA LEU A 27 -19.18 21.22 0.18
C LEU A 27 -17.81 21.87 0.34
N ALA A 28 -16.95 21.30 1.18
CA ALA A 28 -15.57 21.75 1.33
C ALA A 28 -14.74 21.58 0.03
N GLU A 29 -15.01 20.53 -0.74
CA GLU A 29 -14.34 20.26 -2.02
C GLU A 29 -14.83 21.15 -3.17
N ILE A 30 -16.14 21.36 -3.23
CA ILE A 30 -16.80 22.02 -4.38
C ILE A 30 -16.93 23.53 -4.19
N GLY A 31 -17.08 23.99 -2.95
CA GLY A 31 -17.25 25.41 -2.60
C GLY A 31 -18.60 26.04 -3.01
N SER A 32 -19.60 25.24 -3.43
CA SER A 32 -20.90 25.71 -3.90
C SER A 32 -22.03 24.78 -3.46
N VAL A 33 -22.99 25.32 -2.71
CA VAL A 33 -24.15 24.54 -2.20
C VAL A 33 -24.96 23.93 -3.35
N LYS A 34 -25.21 24.67 -4.43
CA LYS A 34 -25.93 24.16 -5.62
C LYS A 34 -25.21 22.99 -6.26
N ARG A 35 -23.93 23.15 -6.60
CA ARG A 35 -23.12 22.09 -7.23
C ARG A 35 -22.92 20.91 -6.29
N THR A 36 -22.84 21.12 -4.99
CA THR A 36 -22.79 20.04 -4.00
C THR A 36 -24.07 19.23 -4.02
N ALA A 37 -25.24 19.89 -4.02
CA ALA A 37 -26.54 19.22 -4.09
C ALA A 37 -26.64 18.34 -5.35
N GLU A 38 -26.28 18.88 -6.50
CA GLU A 38 -26.24 18.14 -7.78
C GLU A 38 -25.31 16.92 -7.70
N SER A 39 -24.12 17.06 -7.10
CA SER A 39 -23.10 15.99 -7.02
C SER A 39 -23.50 14.80 -6.14
N ILE A 40 -24.41 15.01 -5.18
CA ILE A 40 -24.86 13.96 -4.23
C ILE A 40 -26.34 13.59 -4.41
N GLY A 41 -26.97 14.02 -5.50
CA GLY A 41 -28.37 13.70 -5.81
C GLY A 41 -29.37 14.29 -4.80
N MET A 42 -29.14 15.50 -4.32
CA MET A 42 -30.00 16.18 -3.35
C MET A 42 -30.49 17.53 -3.88
N THR A 43 -31.50 18.11 -3.21
CA THR A 43 -31.92 19.48 -3.48
C THR A 43 -31.06 20.46 -2.69
N GLN A 44 -30.89 21.67 -3.22
CA GLN A 44 -30.14 22.72 -2.53
C GLN A 44 -30.70 23.09 -1.14
N PRO A 45 -32.04 23.19 -0.92
CA PRO A 45 -32.61 23.38 0.43
C PRO A 45 -32.23 22.23 1.40
N ALA A 46 -32.21 20.96 0.94
CA ALA A 46 -31.84 19.81 1.78
C ALA A 46 -30.38 19.88 2.21
N VAL A 47 -29.46 20.25 1.32
CA VAL A 47 -28.04 20.45 1.64
C VAL A 47 -27.87 21.59 2.65
N THR A 48 -28.61 22.71 2.45
CA THR A 48 -28.57 23.85 3.36
C THR A 48 -29.08 23.48 4.76
N GLN A 49 -30.16 22.68 4.82
CA GLN A 49 -30.72 22.24 6.10
C GLN A 49 -29.73 21.28 6.83
N LEU A 50 -29.17 20.27 6.14
CA LEU A 50 -28.20 19.37 6.75
C LEU A 50 -26.96 20.11 7.27
N LEU A 51 -26.50 21.13 6.56
CA LEU A 51 -25.41 21.97 7.04
C LEU A 51 -25.80 22.74 8.30
N ALA A 52 -26.97 23.38 8.28
CA ALA A 52 -27.48 24.15 9.44
C ALA A 52 -27.68 23.22 10.65
N ASP A 53 -28.20 22.01 10.46
CA ASP A 53 -28.36 21.01 11.51
C ASP A 53 -27.02 20.65 12.13
N LEU A 54 -25.98 20.39 11.31
CA LEU A 54 -24.64 20.06 11.79
C LEU A 54 -23.97 21.23 12.54
N GLU A 55 -24.08 22.46 12.01
CA GLU A 55 -23.60 23.68 12.67
C GLU A 55 -24.31 23.94 14.01
N SER A 56 -25.61 23.67 14.06
CA SER A 56 -26.40 23.74 15.31
C SER A 56 -25.95 22.69 16.33
N LEU A 57 -25.70 21.46 15.91
CA LEU A 57 -25.21 20.39 16.81
C LEU A 57 -23.85 20.72 17.41
N LEU A 58 -22.98 21.33 16.62
CA LEU A 58 -21.62 21.69 17.00
C LEU A 58 -21.53 23.09 17.69
N GLU A 59 -22.59 23.88 17.60
CA GLU A 59 -22.64 25.30 18.09
C GLU A 59 -21.53 26.17 17.45
N VAL A 60 -21.10 25.85 16.22
CA VAL A 60 -20.10 26.61 15.46
C VAL A 60 -20.46 26.69 13.98
N SER A 61 -20.07 27.77 13.31
CA SER A 61 -20.17 27.85 11.85
C SER A 61 -19.05 27.07 11.20
N LEU A 62 -19.39 26.24 10.21
CA LEU A 62 -18.46 25.42 9.48
C LEU A 62 -18.01 26.03 8.16
N PHE A 63 -18.80 27.00 7.63
CA PHE A 63 -18.44 27.65 6.37
C PHE A 63 -18.65 29.17 6.46
N TYR A 64 -17.71 29.90 5.88
CA TYR A 64 -17.87 31.31 5.53
C TYR A 64 -18.66 31.44 4.23
N ARG A 65 -19.66 32.32 4.17
CA ARG A 65 -20.41 32.59 2.95
C ARG A 65 -19.88 33.86 2.27
N HIS A 66 -19.58 33.78 0.99
CA HIS A 66 -19.09 34.88 0.17
C HIS A 66 -19.90 34.97 -1.13
N ALA A 67 -19.82 36.09 -1.83
CA ALA A 67 -20.51 36.29 -3.11
C ALA A 67 -20.11 35.24 -4.19
N ARG A 68 -18.94 34.60 -4.06
CA ARG A 68 -18.44 33.59 -4.99
C ARG A 68 -18.63 32.16 -4.54
N GLY A 69 -19.25 31.91 -3.39
CA GLY A 69 -19.46 30.58 -2.82
C GLY A 69 -19.24 30.47 -1.33
N VAL A 70 -18.81 29.30 -0.86
CA VAL A 70 -18.52 29.01 0.54
C VAL A 70 -17.10 28.51 0.74
N MET A 71 -16.48 28.84 1.87
CA MET A 71 -15.14 28.41 2.25
C MET A 71 -15.16 27.78 3.65
N PRO A 72 -14.43 26.68 3.88
CA PRO A 72 -14.35 26.05 5.20
C PRO A 72 -13.77 26.98 6.26
N THR A 73 -14.36 26.99 7.45
CA THR A 73 -13.79 27.60 8.66
C THR A 73 -12.68 26.70 9.25
N PRO A 74 -11.83 27.17 10.18
CA PRO A 74 -10.91 26.33 10.93
C PRO A 74 -11.59 25.13 11.60
N ALA A 75 -12.76 25.32 12.21
CA ALA A 75 -13.55 24.25 12.81
C ALA A 75 -13.98 23.19 11.78
N CYS A 76 -14.32 23.60 10.56
CA CYS A 76 -14.58 22.67 9.47
C CYS A 76 -13.32 21.90 9.08
N GLN A 77 -12.17 22.57 8.96
CA GLN A 77 -10.89 21.95 8.61
C GLN A 77 -10.48 20.87 9.62
N ASP A 78 -10.70 21.10 10.91
CA ASP A 78 -10.43 20.12 11.98
C ASP A 78 -11.35 18.89 11.89
N LEU A 79 -12.57 19.03 11.40
CA LEU A 79 -13.55 17.94 11.25
C LEU A 79 -13.33 17.11 9.98
N LEU A 80 -12.81 17.69 8.90
CA LEU A 80 -12.70 17.06 7.58
C LEU A 80 -11.93 15.73 7.60
N PRO A 81 -10.78 15.57 8.29
CA PRO A 81 -10.06 14.30 8.32
C PRO A 81 -10.91 13.15 8.87
N MET A 82 -11.59 13.38 10.01
CA MET A 82 -12.47 12.39 10.63
C MET A 82 -13.69 12.09 9.74
N ALA A 83 -14.31 13.12 9.15
CA ALA A 83 -15.46 12.94 8.27
C ALA A 83 -15.10 12.10 7.03
N ARG A 84 -13.95 12.36 6.41
CA ARG A 84 -13.44 11.57 5.28
C ARG A 84 -13.17 10.13 5.69
N GLN A 85 -12.52 9.91 6.82
CA GLN A 85 -12.21 8.57 7.33
C GLN A 85 -13.50 7.77 7.61
N SER A 86 -14.50 8.39 8.24
CA SER A 86 -15.79 7.73 8.52
C SER A 86 -16.53 7.34 7.25
N LEU A 87 -16.55 8.21 6.22
CA LEU A 87 -17.18 7.92 4.93
C LEU A 87 -16.41 6.83 4.16
N ALA A 88 -15.09 6.86 4.19
CA ALA A 88 -14.27 5.81 3.57
C ALA A 88 -14.51 4.44 4.23
N GLY A 89 -14.60 4.40 5.57
CA GLY A 89 -14.96 3.18 6.30
C GLY A 89 -16.35 2.64 5.94
N LEU A 90 -17.34 3.54 5.80
CA LEU A 90 -18.68 3.16 5.37
C LEU A 90 -18.69 2.61 3.93
N SER A 91 -17.95 3.23 3.00
CA SER A 91 -17.82 2.75 1.62
C SER A 91 -17.19 1.37 1.58
N ALA A 92 -16.06 1.18 2.27
CA ALA A 92 -15.39 -0.11 2.36
C ALA A 92 -16.30 -1.21 2.95
N THR A 93 -17.11 -0.86 3.96
CA THR A 93 -18.09 -1.80 4.55
C THR A 93 -19.18 -2.14 3.55
N ALA A 94 -19.71 -1.17 2.80
CA ALA A 94 -20.74 -1.40 1.79
C ALA A 94 -20.21 -2.30 0.67
N GLU A 95 -18.98 -2.04 0.20
CA GLU A 95 -18.29 -2.89 -0.79
C GLU A 95 -18.15 -4.32 -0.27
N ALA A 96 -17.67 -4.50 0.97
CA ALA A 96 -17.51 -5.81 1.58
C ALA A 96 -18.85 -6.59 1.74
N VAL A 97 -19.96 -5.88 2.01
CA VAL A 97 -21.30 -6.50 2.10
C VAL A 97 -21.77 -6.94 0.73
N VAL A 98 -21.62 -6.10 -0.31
CA VAL A 98 -21.97 -6.45 -1.70
C VAL A 98 -21.14 -7.62 -2.19
N GLU A 99 -19.83 -7.57 -1.96
CA GLU A 99 -18.90 -8.65 -2.29
C GLU A 99 -19.30 -9.98 -1.63
N ARG A 100 -19.68 -9.95 -0.34
CA ARG A 100 -20.15 -11.14 0.37
C ARG A 100 -21.47 -11.67 -0.18
N ALA A 101 -22.36 -10.80 -0.64
CA ALA A 101 -23.66 -11.17 -1.22
C ALA A 101 -23.53 -11.73 -2.65
N THR A 102 -22.57 -11.22 -3.43
CA THR A 102 -22.32 -11.65 -4.81
C THR A 102 -21.34 -12.82 -4.92
N SER A 103 -20.48 -13.03 -3.94
CA SER A 103 -19.45 -14.08 -3.92
C SER A 103 -20.01 -15.42 -3.44
N GLY A 104 -20.89 -16.04 -4.21
CA GLY A 104 -21.46 -17.37 -3.89
C GLY A 104 -20.41 -18.50 -3.79
N GLN A 105 -19.13 -18.26 -4.11
CA GLN A 105 -18.10 -19.29 -4.17
C GLN A 105 -16.76 -18.97 -3.51
N GLY A 106 -16.53 -17.76 -3.06
CA GLY A 106 -15.38 -17.42 -2.23
C GLY A 106 -14.59 -16.20 -2.71
N LEU A 107 -14.38 -15.28 -1.77
CA LEU A 107 -13.50 -14.13 -1.91
C LEU A 107 -12.27 -14.33 -1.01
N VAL A 108 -11.08 -14.03 -1.54
CA VAL A 108 -9.81 -13.99 -0.79
C VAL A 108 -9.20 -12.61 -0.90
N ARG A 109 -9.06 -11.93 0.23
CA ARG A 109 -8.43 -10.61 0.34
C ARG A 109 -6.96 -10.79 0.68
N ILE A 110 -6.10 -10.42 -0.24
CA ILE A 110 -4.66 -10.63 -0.17
C ILE A 110 -3.97 -9.28 -0.09
N TRP A 111 -3.24 -9.03 0.99
CA TRP A 111 -2.39 -7.86 1.07
C TRP A 111 -0.93 -8.30 1.09
N GLY A 112 -0.09 -7.68 0.25
CA GLY A 112 1.30 -8.08 0.13
C GLY A 112 2.26 -6.93 -0.10
N SER A 113 3.50 -7.12 0.36
CA SER A 113 4.59 -6.20 0.05
C SER A 113 4.90 -6.19 -1.45
N THR A 114 5.49 -5.10 -1.95
CA THR A 114 5.99 -4.99 -3.34
C THR A 114 6.80 -6.22 -3.76
N ALA A 115 7.66 -6.73 -2.87
CA ALA A 115 8.49 -7.90 -3.13
C ALA A 115 7.66 -9.19 -3.28
N ALA A 116 6.64 -9.37 -2.46
CA ALA A 116 5.74 -10.53 -2.54
C ALA A 116 4.86 -10.47 -3.81
N ILE A 117 4.35 -9.29 -4.15
CA ILE A 117 3.55 -9.11 -5.35
C ILE A 117 4.40 -9.41 -6.61
N ASN A 118 5.52 -8.73 -6.78
CA ASN A 118 6.37 -8.88 -7.97
C ASN A 118 7.11 -10.23 -8.01
N GLY A 119 7.55 -10.74 -6.86
CA GLY A 119 8.31 -11.98 -6.78
C GLY A 119 7.46 -13.24 -6.88
N LEU A 120 6.19 -13.17 -6.48
CA LEU A 120 5.33 -14.34 -6.37
C LEU A 120 3.98 -14.14 -7.07
N LEU A 121 3.15 -13.17 -6.65
CA LEU A 121 1.74 -13.11 -7.06
C LEU A 121 1.55 -12.81 -8.55
N VAL A 122 2.36 -11.97 -9.15
CA VAL A 122 2.22 -11.61 -10.59
C VAL A 122 2.28 -12.85 -11.49
N ARG A 123 2.99 -13.91 -11.08
CA ARG A 123 3.06 -15.18 -11.82
C ARG A 123 2.07 -16.22 -11.31
N ALA A 124 1.84 -16.28 -10.01
CA ALA A 124 0.98 -17.27 -9.37
C ALA A 124 -0.51 -17.00 -9.62
N VAL A 125 -0.96 -15.76 -9.47
CA VAL A 125 -2.38 -15.38 -9.57
C VAL A 125 -3.00 -15.72 -10.95
N PRO A 126 -2.38 -15.41 -12.10
CA PRO A 126 -2.97 -15.77 -13.39
C PRO A 126 -3.12 -17.29 -13.58
N GLN A 127 -2.26 -18.08 -12.99
CA GLN A 127 -2.34 -19.54 -13.06
C GLN A 127 -3.42 -20.09 -12.14
N PHE A 128 -3.51 -19.54 -10.91
CA PHE A 128 -4.59 -19.90 -9.98
C PHE A 128 -5.96 -19.54 -10.55
N ASN A 129 -6.13 -18.36 -11.10
CA ASN A 129 -7.40 -17.91 -11.66
C ASN A 129 -7.90 -18.81 -12.80
N ARG A 130 -6.99 -19.38 -13.60
CA ARG A 130 -7.38 -20.38 -14.62
C ARG A 130 -7.83 -21.71 -14.02
N ARG A 131 -7.29 -22.11 -12.85
CA ARG A 131 -7.64 -23.38 -12.18
C ARG A 131 -8.87 -23.24 -11.30
N GLN A 132 -9.11 -22.06 -10.77
CA GLN A 132 -10.17 -21.76 -9.80
C GLN A 132 -10.89 -20.45 -10.20
N PRO A 133 -11.62 -20.44 -11.35
CA PRO A 133 -12.27 -19.23 -11.86
C PRO A 133 -13.36 -18.69 -10.94
N ASP A 134 -13.86 -19.54 -10.05
CA ASP A 134 -14.95 -19.21 -9.11
C ASP A 134 -14.47 -18.49 -7.84
N ILE A 135 -13.15 -18.43 -7.62
CA ILE A 135 -12.59 -17.71 -6.47
C ILE A 135 -12.10 -16.34 -6.91
N GLN A 136 -12.74 -15.32 -6.36
CA GLN A 136 -12.33 -13.92 -6.57
C GLN A 136 -11.14 -13.58 -5.67
N LEU A 137 -10.10 -13.00 -6.23
CA LEU A 137 -8.91 -12.55 -5.50
C LEU A 137 -8.87 -11.02 -5.50
N HIS A 138 -8.92 -10.40 -4.32
CA HIS A 138 -8.65 -8.98 -4.14
C HIS A 138 -7.22 -8.79 -3.65
N VAL A 139 -6.36 -8.30 -4.54
CA VAL A 139 -4.93 -8.12 -4.25
C VAL A 139 -4.65 -6.63 -4.02
N ARG A 140 -4.00 -6.33 -2.89
CA ARG A 140 -3.59 -4.98 -2.52
C ARG A 140 -2.12 -4.94 -2.11
N GLU A 141 -1.41 -3.92 -2.57
CA GLU A 141 -0.05 -3.66 -2.12
C GLU A 141 -0.05 -2.91 -0.79
N ALA A 142 0.73 -3.42 0.17
CA ALA A 142 0.88 -2.81 1.48
C ALA A 142 2.21 -3.20 2.14
N GLU A 143 2.83 -2.24 2.81
CA GLU A 143 3.95 -2.49 3.71
C GLU A 143 3.47 -3.10 5.05
N VAL A 144 4.40 -3.58 5.87
CA VAL A 144 4.11 -4.36 7.10
C VAL A 144 3.17 -3.62 8.05
N HIS A 145 3.38 -2.33 8.31
CA HIS A 145 2.54 -1.59 9.25
C HIS A 145 1.07 -1.41 8.77
N PRO A 146 0.79 -0.99 7.53
CA PRO A 146 -0.57 -1.02 6.99
C PRO A 146 -1.18 -2.41 6.96
N LEU A 147 -0.41 -3.45 6.60
CA LEU A 147 -0.86 -4.85 6.61
C LEU A 147 -1.33 -5.27 8.01
N PHE A 148 -0.55 -4.99 9.05
CA PHE A 148 -0.91 -5.37 10.42
C PHE A 148 -2.13 -4.64 10.94
N ARG A 149 -2.32 -3.36 10.56
CA ARG A 149 -3.56 -2.64 10.86
C ARG A 149 -4.77 -3.28 10.18
N ALA A 150 -4.64 -3.65 8.91
CA ALA A 150 -5.71 -4.30 8.17
C ALA A 150 -6.03 -5.71 8.72
N ILE A 151 -5.01 -6.44 9.20
CA ILE A 151 -5.20 -7.70 9.94
C ILE A 151 -6.03 -7.48 11.20
N ALA A 152 -5.67 -6.48 12.03
CA ALA A 152 -6.41 -6.15 13.24
C ALA A 152 -7.86 -5.70 12.96
N GLN A 153 -8.13 -5.14 11.78
CA GLN A 153 -9.46 -4.72 11.32
C GLN A 153 -10.21 -5.82 10.56
N GLN A 154 -9.65 -7.04 10.48
CA GLN A 154 -10.21 -8.18 9.75
C GLN A 154 -10.48 -7.89 8.25
N GLU A 155 -9.68 -7.03 7.64
CA GLU A 155 -9.77 -6.67 6.22
C GLU A 155 -8.94 -7.58 5.32
N VAL A 156 -8.14 -8.49 5.88
CA VAL A 156 -7.17 -9.36 5.19
C VAL A 156 -7.44 -10.81 5.52
N ASP A 157 -7.36 -11.66 4.53
CA ASP A 157 -7.44 -13.12 4.68
C ASP A 157 -6.06 -13.78 4.56
N ILE A 158 -5.18 -13.18 3.73
CA ILE A 158 -3.79 -13.61 3.55
C ILE A 158 -2.87 -12.38 3.53
N GLY A 159 -1.89 -12.36 4.41
CA GLY A 159 -0.78 -11.41 4.37
C GLY A 159 0.44 -12.01 3.68
N LEU A 160 1.07 -11.29 2.75
CA LEU A 160 2.30 -11.73 2.10
C LEU A 160 3.42 -10.72 2.35
N CYS A 161 4.33 -11.07 3.21
CA CYS A 161 5.43 -10.18 3.62
C CYS A 161 6.70 -10.97 3.93
N ARG A 162 7.74 -10.28 4.34
CA ARG A 162 8.91 -10.92 4.94
C ARG A 162 8.63 -11.37 6.36
N GLN A 163 9.42 -12.31 6.83
CA GLN A 163 9.38 -12.73 8.21
C GLN A 163 9.55 -11.52 9.14
N VAL A 164 8.69 -11.44 10.12
CA VAL A 164 8.68 -10.38 11.14
C VAL A 164 9.01 -10.95 12.51
N ALA A 165 9.61 -10.14 13.37
CA ALA A 165 9.98 -10.59 14.71
C ALA A 165 8.77 -10.89 15.61
N VAL A 166 7.66 -10.17 15.40
CA VAL A 166 6.42 -10.32 16.19
C VAL A 166 5.27 -10.53 15.22
N LEU A 167 4.59 -11.67 15.38
CA LEU A 167 3.41 -12.00 14.58
C LEU A 167 2.15 -11.39 15.20
N PRO A 168 1.15 -11.01 14.38
CA PRO A 168 -0.17 -10.68 14.89
C PRO A 168 -0.78 -11.85 15.67
N GLU A 169 -1.51 -11.55 16.74
CA GLU A 169 -2.17 -12.57 17.55
C GLU A 169 -3.11 -13.43 16.70
N GLY A 170 -3.02 -14.74 16.88
CA GLY A 170 -3.82 -15.70 16.13
C GLY A 170 -3.38 -15.95 14.69
N TRP A 171 -2.24 -15.39 14.25
CA TRP A 171 -1.67 -15.61 12.92
C TRP A 171 -0.39 -16.43 12.98
N SER A 172 -0.13 -17.17 11.91
CA SER A 172 1.11 -17.93 11.70
C SER A 172 1.82 -17.45 10.43
N PHE A 173 3.14 -17.57 10.42
CA PHE A 173 3.97 -17.27 9.25
C PHE A 173 4.52 -18.56 8.65
N THR A 174 4.35 -18.72 7.34
CA THR A 174 4.93 -19.83 6.57
C THR A 174 5.85 -19.27 5.49
N PRO A 175 7.14 -19.60 5.49
CA PRO A 175 8.06 -19.16 4.44
C PRO A 175 7.68 -19.81 3.10
N LEU A 176 7.69 -19.02 2.03
CA LEU A 176 7.35 -19.46 0.67
C LEU A 176 8.53 -19.37 -0.29
N LEU A 177 9.31 -18.29 -0.21
CA LEU A 177 10.34 -17.97 -1.18
C LEU A 177 11.60 -17.46 -0.49
N ALA A 178 12.71 -18.15 -0.65
CA ALA A 178 14.02 -17.63 -0.25
C ALA A 178 14.38 -16.39 -1.07
N ASP A 179 15.02 -15.41 -0.43
CA ASP A 179 15.43 -14.17 -1.08
C ASP A 179 16.83 -13.74 -0.66
N ALA A 180 17.42 -12.86 -1.45
CA ALA A 180 18.71 -12.25 -1.20
C ALA A 180 18.75 -10.86 -1.82
N PHE A 181 19.61 -9.99 -1.30
CA PHE A 181 19.92 -8.76 -2.01
C PHE A 181 20.84 -9.04 -3.19
N VAL A 182 20.55 -8.40 -4.30
CA VAL A 182 21.33 -8.45 -5.52
C VAL A 182 21.68 -7.06 -6.00
N VAL A 183 22.83 -6.91 -6.63
CA VAL A 183 23.16 -5.71 -7.39
C VAL A 183 22.67 -5.91 -8.82
N ALA A 184 21.78 -5.03 -9.25
CA ALA A 184 21.17 -5.10 -10.57
C ALA A 184 21.51 -3.85 -11.39
N CYS A 185 21.52 -4.03 -12.71
CA CYS A 185 21.73 -2.97 -13.70
C CYS A 185 21.03 -3.32 -15.02
N ALA A 186 20.97 -2.36 -15.94
CA ALA A 186 20.50 -2.63 -17.29
C ALA A 186 21.52 -3.48 -18.09
N PRO A 187 21.09 -4.20 -19.15
CA PRO A 187 21.97 -5.04 -19.97
C PRO A 187 23.10 -4.29 -20.68
N HIS A 188 22.91 -3.01 -20.94
CA HIS A 188 23.91 -2.13 -21.58
C HIS A 188 24.95 -1.57 -20.61
N HIS A 189 24.78 -1.76 -19.28
CA HIS A 189 25.73 -1.28 -18.28
C HIS A 189 27.11 -1.96 -18.48
N PRO A 190 28.24 -1.24 -18.35
CA PRO A 190 29.57 -1.79 -18.59
C PRO A 190 29.89 -3.04 -17.77
N LEU A 191 29.36 -3.13 -16.55
CA LEU A 191 29.57 -4.28 -15.66
C LEU A 191 28.69 -5.49 -16.00
N ALA A 192 27.61 -5.35 -16.79
CA ALA A 192 26.68 -6.42 -17.12
C ALA A 192 27.33 -7.60 -17.87
N ARG A 193 28.44 -7.35 -18.59
CA ARG A 193 29.16 -8.36 -19.38
C ARG A 193 30.24 -9.09 -18.58
N LYS A 194 30.54 -8.66 -17.36
CA LYS A 194 31.57 -9.29 -16.52
C LYS A 194 31.07 -10.65 -16.01
N ARG A 195 31.90 -11.68 -16.11
CA ARG A 195 31.60 -13.02 -15.56
C ARG A 195 31.76 -13.10 -14.04
N ARG A 196 32.49 -12.15 -13.45
CA ARG A 196 32.73 -12.04 -12.02
C ARG A 196 32.90 -10.57 -11.66
N VAL A 197 32.20 -10.14 -10.62
CA VAL A 197 32.22 -8.75 -10.12
C VAL A 197 32.57 -8.79 -8.64
N ARG A 198 33.53 -7.98 -8.23
CA ARG A 198 33.90 -7.79 -6.82
C ARG A 198 33.36 -6.44 -6.33
N TRP A 199 33.15 -6.31 -5.05
CA TRP A 199 32.68 -5.04 -4.47
C TRP A 199 33.54 -3.84 -4.86
N ARG A 200 34.87 -3.97 -4.89
CA ARG A 200 35.78 -2.92 -5.34
C ARG A 200 35.52 -2.45 -6.78
N ASP A 201 34.99 -3.31 -7.63
CA ASP A 201 34.67 -2.97 -9.04
C ASP A 201 33.43 -2.06 -9.12
N LEU A 202 32.67 -1.94 -8.04
CA LEU A 202 31.46 -1.14 -7.92
C LEU A 202 31.72 0.27 -7.35
N ALA A 203 32.94 0.52 -6.84
CA ALA A 203 33.27 1.72 -6.09
C ALA A 203 33.14 3.04 -6.91
N ASP A 204 33.31 2.97 -8.25
CA ASP A 204 33.18 4.11 -9.15
C ASP A 204 31.82 4.24 -9.81
N ALA A 205 30.93 3.26 -9.60
CA ALA A 205 29.60 3.26 -10.17
C ALA A 205 28.69 4.29 -9.49
N THR A 206 27.70 4.78 -10.23
CA THR A 206 26.64 5.61 -9.68
C THR A 206 25.47 4.72 -9.25
N TRP A 207 24.98 4.93 -8.04
CA TRP A 207 23.94 4.12 -7.45
C TRP A 207 22.59 4.82 -7.44
N LEU A 208 21.57 4.15 -7.95
CA LEU A 208 20.17 4.50 -7.71
C LEU A 208 19.77 3.89 -6.36
N ILE A 209 19.49 4.74 -5.40
CA ILE A 209 19.27 4.37 -4.01
C ILE A 209 17.79 4.37 -3.65
N THR A 210 17.44 3.55 -2.69
CA THR A 210 16.11 3.54 -2.07
C THR A 210 16.04 4.50 -0.87
N PRO A 211 14.84 4.88 -0.39
CA PRO A 211 14.67 5.72 0.79
C PRO A 211 15.39 5.16 2.02
N ILE A 212 15.78 6.05 2.94
CA ILE A 212 16.61 5.76 4.11
C ILE A 212 15.97 4.74 5.08
N ASP A 213 14.66 4.63 5.09
CA ASP A 213 13.89 3.69 5.90
C ASP A 213 13.79 2.27 5.31
N SER A 214 14.43 2.04 4.15
CA SER A 214 14.39 0.72 3.50
C SER A 214 15.57 -0.18 3.91
N ALA A 215 15.31 -1.47 4.04
CA ALA A 215 16.34 -2.47 4.34
C ALA A 215 17.44 -2.52 3.24
N ALA A 216 17.07 -2.30 1.98
CA ALA A 216 18.03 -2.22 0.88
C ALA A 216 18.99 -1.02 1.03
N ARG A 217 18.50 0.13 1.52
CA ARG A 217 19.34 1.28 1.79
C ARG A 217 20.30 1.01 2.95
N HIS A 218 19.82 0.51 4.08
CA HIS A 218 20.68 0.17 5.21
C HIS A 218 21.77 -0.83 4.81
N LYS A 219 21.39 -1.87 4.06
CA LYS A 219 22.37 -2.86 3.56
C LYS A 219 23.37 -2.25 2.59
N LEU A 220 22.94 -1.37 1.69
CA LEU A 220 23.83 -0.70 0.76
C LEU A 220 24.81 0.24 1.48
N ASP A 221 24.36 0.97 2.49
CA ASP A 221 25.24 1.86 3.28
C ASP A 221 26.28 1.04 4.08
N GLU A 222 25.89 -0.10 4.67
CA GLU A 222 26.81 -1.04 5.32
C GLU A 222 27.88 -1.56 4.35
N LEU A 223 27.47 -2.01 3.18
CA LEU A 223 28.36 -2.54 2.15
C LEU A 223 29.21 -1.44 1.52
N GLY A 224 28.65 -0.25 1.35
CA GLY A 224 29.32 0.92 0.79
C GLY A 224 30.50 1.40 1.64
N ALA A 225 30.48 1.17 2.94
CA ALA A 225 31.60 1.46 3.82
C ALA A 225 32.88 0.70 3.42
N ARG A 226 32.75 -0.43 2.72
CA ARG A 226 33.87 -1.22 2.19
C ARG A 226 34.60 -0.55 1.02
N PHE A 227 34.03 0.51 0.43
CA PHE A 227 34.65 1.18 -0.73
C PHE A 227 35.79 2.13 -0.35
N GLY A 228 35.91 2.51 0.92
CA GLY A 228 36.92 3.46 1.39
C GLY A 228 36.76 4.90 0.86
N LYS A 229 35.65 5.17 0.17
CA LYS A 229 35.28 6.49 -0.37
C LYS A 229 33.77 6.62 -0.45
N PRO A 230 33.21 7.85 -0.47
CA PRO A 230 31.79 8.07 -0.63
C PRO A 230 31.24 7.48 -1.94
N MET A 231 30.11 6.78 -1.87
CA MET A 231 29.41 6.28 -3.05
C MET A 231 28.82 7.44 -3.87
N ARG A 232 28.96 7.38 -5.18
CA ARG A 232 28.24 8.27 -6.09
C ARG A 232 26.78 7.86 -6.12
N GLN A 233 25.88 8.80 -5.86
CA GLN A 233 24.45 8.56 -5.80
C GLN A 233 23.75 9.32 -6.92
N SER A 234 22.71 8.70 -7.50
CA SER A 234 21.78 9.38 -8.38
C SER A 234 21.00 10.44 -7.58
N GLN A 235 20.56 11.50 -8.25
CA GLN A 235 19.71 12.51 -7.63
C GLN A 235 18.27 12.02 -7.36
N VAL A 236 17.88 10.88 -7.95
CA VAL A 236 16.58 10.25 -7.74
C VAL A 236 16.70 9.20 -6.64
N ILE A 237 15.83 9.30 -5.65
CA ILE A 237 15.66 8.31 -4.57
C ILE A 237 14.28 7.71 -4.73
N THR A 238 14.18 6.39 -4.94
CA THR A 238 12.89 5.74 -5.18
C THR A 238 12.88 4.30 -4.71
N ARG A 239 11.69 3.82 -4.29
CA ARG A 239 11.40 2.38 -4.12
C ARG A 239 10.37 1.86 -5.14
N ILE A 240 9.91 2.73 -6.04
CA ILE A 240 8.92 2.37 -7.07
C ILE A 240 9.61 1.52 -8.13
N SER A 241 9.24 0.24 -8.26
CA SER A 241 9.91 -0.72 -9.13
C SER A 241 9.94 -0.27 -10.60
N SER A 242 8.84 0.27 -11.12
CA SER A 242 8.77 0.79 -12.49
C SER A 242 9.68 1.99 -12.71
N MET A 243 9.78 2.90 -11.74
CA MET A 243 10.69 4.05 -11.80
C MET A 243 12.15 3.59 -11.73
N THR A 244 12.47 2.66 -10.82
CA THR A 244 13.81 2.06 -10.72
C THR A 244 14.22 1.44 -12.06
N TRP A 245 13.32 0.65 -12.67
CA TRP A 245 13.57 0.05 -13.97
C TRP A 245 13.82 1.09 -15.06
N ALA A 246 12.96 2.12 -15.18
CA ALA A 246 13.11 3.19 -16.16
C ALA A 246 14.45 3.92 -16.01
N MET A 247 14.84 4.27 -14.78
CA MET A 247 16.11 4.93 -14.51
C MET A 247 17.33 4.08 -14.91
N LEU A 248 17.27 2.76 -14.66
CA LEU A 248 18.33 1.84 -15.06
C LEU A 248 18.44 1.70 -16.59
N GLN A 249 17.31 1.79 -17.32
CA GLN A 249 17.32 1.74 -18.79
C GLN A 249 17.94 3.01 -19.42
N GLU A 250 17.72 4.16 -18.81
CA GLU A 250 18.19 5.45 -19.35
C GLU A 250 19.62 5.81 -18.94
N GLN A 251 20.11 5.28 -17.83
CA GLN A 251 21.39 5.67 -17.25
C GLN A 251 22.21 4.46 -16.79
N PRO A 252 23.55 4.54 -16.83
CA PRO A 252 24.43 3.46 -16.36
C PRO A 252 24.48 3.42 -14.83
N LEU A 253 23.37 3.06 -14.20
CA LEU A 253 23.20 3.01 -12.76
C LEU A 253 23.24 1.57 -12.24
N LEU A 254 23.69 1.41 -11.00
CA LEU A 254 23.52 0.22 -10.19
C LEU A 254 22.43 0.43 -9.14
N THR A 255 21.76 -0.63 -8.74
CA THR A 255 20.87 -0.61 -7.58
C THR A 255 21.02 -1.87 -6.75
N LEU A 256 20.88 -1.76 -5.41
CA LEU A 256 20.80 -2.91 -4.52
C LEU A 256 19.34 -3.14 -4.17
N VAL A 257 18.82 -4.31 -4.50
CA VAL A 257 17.41 -4.65 -4.33
C VAL A 257 17.25 -6.13 -3.98
N PRO A 258 16.14 -6.53 -3.35
CA PRO A 258 15.80 -7.94 -3.23
C PRO A 258 15.60 -8.58 -4.61
N ALA A 259 16.14 -9.77 -4.83
CA ALA A 259 16.05 -10.49 -6.09
C ALA A 259 14.58 -10.73 -6.52
N SER A 260 13.69 -10.94 -5.55
CA SER A 260 12.25 -11.12 -5.77
C SER A 260 11.62 -9.94 -6.50
N VAL A 261 12.06 -8.70 -6.25
CA VAL A 261 11.44 -7.49 -6.83
C VAL A 261 11.55 -7.45 -8.36
N PHE A 262 12.68 -7.92 -8.92
CA PHE A 262 12.97 -7.82 -10.35
C PHE A 262 13.07 -9.18 -11.06
N ARG A 263 12.66 -10.25 -10.42
CA ARG A 263 12.75 -11.62 -10.98
C ARG A 263 12.17 -11.74 -12.40
N GLN A 264 11.08 -11.06 -12.68
CA GLN A 264 10.44 -11.07 -13.99
C GLN A 264 11.26 -10.34 -15.06
N LEU A 265 11.76 -9.15 -14.71
CA LEU A 265 12.58 -8.34 -15.62
C LEU A 265 13.90 -9.03 -15.92
N GLN A 266 14.47 -9.74 -14.94
CA GLN A 266 15.64 -10.58 -15.12
C GLN A 266 15.33 -11.76 -16.07
N ALA A 267 14.22 -12.46 -15.87
CA ALA A 267 13.82 -13.57 -16.73
C ALA A 267 13.52 -13.12 -18.18
N ALA A 268 13.04 -11.90 -18.37
CA ALA A 268 12.81 -11.29 -19.67
C ALA A 268 14.07 -10.67 -20.30
N GLY A 269 15.24 -10.80 -19.66
CA GLY A 269 16.49 -10.21 -20.14
C GLY A 269 16.56 -8.68 -20.10
N GLN A 270 15.62 -8.04 -19.43
CA GLN A 270 15.53 -6.59 -19.32
C GLN A 270 16.38 -6.02 -18.19
N LEU A 271 16.87 -6.87 -17.30
CA LEU A 271 17.72 -6.55 -16.17
C LEU A 271 18.77 -7.63 -15.99
N VAL A 272 19.96 -7.22 -15.58
CA VAL A 272 21.09 -8.12 -15.28
C VAL A 272 21.42 -8.03 -13.80
N VAL A 273 21.42 -9.17 -13.13
CA VAL A 273 21.99 -9.32 -11.79
C VAL A 273 23.49 -9.53 -11.94
N LEU A 274 24.28 -8.67 -11.32
CA LEU A 274 25.74 -8.79 -11.37
C LEU A 274 26.21 -10.00 -10.57
N PRO A 275 27.11 -10.84 -11.14
CA PRO A 275 27.62 -12.04 -10.48
C PRO A 275 28.68 -11.66 -9.42
N LEU A 276 28.20 -11.27 -8.25
CA LEU A 276 29.05 -10.98 -7.10
C LEU A 276 29.61 -12.26 -6.49
N ASP A 277 30.80 -12.18 -5.93
CA ASP A 277 31.46 -13.28 -5.23
C ASP A 277 30.80 -13.63 -3.89
N GLU A 278 29.90 -12.80 -3.43
CA GLU A 278 29.26 -12.87 -2.10
C GLU A 278 27.73 -12.88 -2.25
N THR A 279 27.09 -13.82 -1.58
CA THR A 279 25.63 -13.80 -1.42
C THR A 279 25.28 -12.90 -0.25
N ILE A 280 24.33 -11.99 -0.45
CA ILE A 280 23.83 -11.08 0.58
C ILE A 280 22.45 -11.59 1.01
N PRO A 281 22.36 -12.40 2.09
CA PRO A 281 21.10 -13.00 2.49
C PRO A 281 20.08 -11.93 2.89
N TYR A 282 18.81 -12.23 2.65
CA TYR A 282 17.69 -11.45 3.12
C TYR A 282 16.56 -12.38 3.57
N ASP A 283 15.75 -11.93 4.52
CA ASP A 283 14.67 -12.71 5.09
C ASP A 283 13.73 -13.24 3.99
N PRO A 284 13.26 -14.49 4.11
CA PRO A 284 12.38 -15.08 3.12
C PRO A 284 11.05 -14.32 3.05
N LEU A 285 10.47 -14.32 1.86
CA LEU A 285 9.08 -13.96 1.68
C LEU A 285 8.20 -15.12 2.13
N GLY A 286 7.12 -14.82 2.82
CA GLY A 286 6.21 -15.83 3.30
C GLY A 286 4.78 -15.33 3.40
N MET A 287 3.94 -16.22 3.88
CA MET A 287 2.52 -16.05 4.01
C MET A 287 2.12 -15.99 5.48
N LEU A 288 1.35 -14.99 5.83
CA LEU A 288 0.63 -14.88 7.10
C LEU A 288 -0.78 -15.42 6.91
N LEU A 289 -1.17 -16.36 7.75
CA LEU A 289 -2.52 -16.93 7.78
C LEU A 289 -3.08 -16.90 9.20
N PRO A 290 -4.40 -16.62 9.38
CA PRO A 290 -5.07 -16.79 10.65
C PRO A 290 -5.18 -18.29 11.01
N ARG A 291 -5.47 -18.60 12.29
CA ARG A 291 -5.72 -20.00 12.73
C ARG A 291 -6.94 -20.59 12.07
N ASP A 292 -8.01 -19.81 11.97
CA ASP A 292 -9.25 -20.23 11.33
C ASP A 292 -9.30 -19.68 9.90
N VAL A 293 -9.07 -20.56 8.93
CA VAL A 293 -8.97 -20.22 7.51
C VAL A 293 -10.24 -20.61 6.78
N ARG A 294 -10.81 -19.69 6.02
CA ARG A 294 -12.00 -19.99 5.17
C ARG A 294 -11.61 -20.93 4.02
N PRO A 295 -12.55 -21.77 3.50
CA PRO A 295 -12.22 -22.76 2.46
C PRO A 295 -11.57 -22.16 1.20
N ALA A 296 -12.02 -21.00 0.71
CA ALA A 296 -11.44 -20.35 -0.45
C ALA A 296 -10.01 -19.87 -0.17
N THR A 297 -9.79 -19.29 1.01
CA THR A 297 -8.48 -18.84 1.48
C THR A 297 -7.52 -20.02 1.62
N GLN A 298 -7.98 -21.14 2.18
CA GLN A 298 -7.17 -22.36 2.31
C GLN A 298 -6.74 -22.88 0.94
N ARG A 299 -7.66 -22.96 -0.03
CA ARG A 299 -7.34 -23.40 -1.39
C ARG A 299 -6.27 -22.51 -2.06
N PHE A 300 -6.32 -21.20 -1.85
CA PHE A 300 -5.29 -20.32 -2.40
C PHE A 300 -3.96 -20.46 -1.64
N ALA A 301 -3.99 -20.65 -0.33
CA ALA A 301 -2.81 -20.87 0.49
C ALA A 301 -2.09 -22.18 0.09
N ASP A 302 -2.84 -23.28 -0.04
CA ASP A 302 -2.30 -24.57 -0.47
C ASP A 302 -1.68 -24.46 -1.88
N TYR A 303 -2.38 -23.76 -2.79
CA TYR A 303 -1.85 -23.50 -4.13
C TYR A 303 -0.52 -22.73 -4.09
N LEU A 304 -0.38 -21.70 -3.22
CA LEU A 304 0.88 -20.97 -3.11
C LEU A 304 2.02 -21.84 -2.54
N LEU A 305 1.70 -22.73 -1.60
CA LEU A 305 2.69 -23.69 -1.07
C LEU A 305 3.18 -24.63 -2.18
N ASP A 306 2.28 -25.23 -2.94
CA ASP A 306 2.62 -26.11 -4.06
C ASP A 306 3.39 -25.38 -5.17
N TYR A 307 3.02 -24.12 -5.42
CA TYR A 307 3.65 -23.28 -6.45
C TYR A 307 5.12 -22.93 -6.12
N CYS A 308 5.46 -22.88 -4.84
CA CYS A 308 6.79 -22.47 -4.36
C CYS A 308 7.73 -23.67 -4.11
N GLN A 309 7.24 -24.91 -4.14
CA GLN A 309 8.03 -26.14 -4.10
C GLN A 309 8.64 -26.44 -5.48
#